data_d597da576ea5dcb8f562ea83005e8d91
#
_entry.id   d597da576ea5dcb8f562ea83005e8d91
#
_cell.length_a   1.000
_cell.length_b   1.000
_cell.length_c   1.000
_cell.angle_alpha   90.00
_cell.angle_beta   90.00
_cell.angle_gamma   90.00
#
_symmetry.space_group_name_H-M   'P 1'
#
loop_
_entity.id
_entity.type
_entity.pdbx_description
1 polymer ?
#
loop_
_entity_poly.entity_id
_entity_poly.type
_entity_poly.pdbx_seq_one_letter_code
_entity_poly.pdbx_strand_id
1 'polypeptide(L)'
;YDNTRSLGLNLYQGTRYKLFGEYYQLINTAGNNMVVVGMDIRNYQKLHRNLIWANRFAASTSFGSNKLLYYMGGVDNWLFPTYNYDIPVATDQNYAFQTLSTNMRGFDQNIRNGNSFFVLNSEMRWPVFRYLFNRPIRSDFINNFQLVAFGDVGTAWTGSSPWASNNQLFIRYIESNPLFVKVEMQMDPIVEGFGFGARTRLFGYFLGGDLAWGVEDGRIKKPVFYFSLSLDF
;
A
#
# COMPACT_ATOMS: atom_id res chain seq x y z
N TYR A 1 -9.78 -15.66 9.72
CA TYR A 1 -11.07 -16.00 9.11
C TYR A 1 -11.02 -15.75 7.62
N ASP A 2 -11.50 -16.70 6.83
CA ASP A 2 -11.59 -16.59 5.39
C ASP A 2 -12.80 -17.40 4.89
N ASN A 3 -13.75 -16.73 4.23
CA ASN A 3 -14.86 -17.36 3.54
C ASN A 3 -14.87 -17.00 2.05
N THR A 4 -13.76 -16.51 1.51
CA THR A 4 -13.67 -16.11 0.13
C THR A 4 -13.81 -17.31 -0.82
N ARG A 5 -14.51 -17.09 -1.93
CA ARG A 5 -14.65 -18.03 -3.03
C ARG A 5 -14.06 -17.42 -4.29
N SER A 6 -13.19 -18.17 -4.95
CA SER A 6 -12.65 -17.75 -6.24
C SER A 6 -13.69 -17.90 -7.34
N LEU A 7 -13.93 -16.84 -8.09
CA LEU A 7 -14.77 -16.81 -9.29
C LEU A 7 -13.94 -16.77 -10.57
N GLY A 8 -12.64 -16.69 -10.45
CA GLY A 8 -11.67 -16.62 -11.53
C GLY A 8 -10.39 -15.94 -11.06
N LEU A 9 -9.50 -15.68 -11.99
CA LEU A 9 -8.26 -15.01 -11.71
C LEU A 9 -8.52 -13.62 -11.10
N ASN A 10 -7.99 -13.36 -9.91
CA ASN A 10 -8.17 -12.10 -9.16
C ASN A 10 -9.64 -11.68 -8.93
N LEU A 11 -10.56 -12.60 -9.09
CA LEU A 11 -12.00 -12.38 -8.88
C LEU A 11 -12.45 -13.25 -7.71
N TYR A 12 -12.73 -12.60 -6.60
CA TYR A 12 -13.18 -13.25 -5.38
C TYR A 12 -14.58 -12.76 -4.98
N GLN A 13 -15.23 -13.51 -4.13
CA GLN A 13 -16.44 -13.11 -3.43
C GLN A 13 -16.35 -13.59 -2.00
N GLY A 14 -16.68 -12.73 -1.03
CA GLY A 14 -16.63 -13.04 0.39
C GLY A 14 -15.73 -12.08 1.15
N THR A 15 -15.42 -12.44 2.37
CA THR A 15 -14.61 -11.62 3.29
C THR A 15 -13.51 -12.48 3.88
N ARG A 16 -12.32 -11.91 4.00
CA ARG A 16 -11.24 -12.49 4.79
C ARG A 16 -10.63 -11.42 5.69
N TYR A 17 -10.24 -11.80 6.89
CA TYR A 17 -9.50 -10.93 7.77
C TYR A 17 -8.44 -11.68 8.55
N LYS A 18 -7.34 -10.98 8.80
CA LYS A 18 -6.23 -11.41 9.63
C LYS A 18 -5.99 -10.35 10.69
N LEU A 19 -6.02 -10.75 11.96
CA LEU A 19 -5.49 -9.98 13.08
C LEU A 19 -4.22 -10.70 13.52
N PHE A 20 -3.14 -9.96 13.77
CA PHE A 20 -1.88 -10.56 14.19
C PHE A 20 -1.19 -9.71 15.23
N GLY A 21 -0.47 -10.40 16.11
CA GLY A 21 0.46 -9.81 17.06
C GLY A 21 1.73 -10.65 17.08
N GLU A 22 2.87 -10.01 16.96
CA GLU A 22 4.17 -10.65 16.85
C GLU A 22 5.11 -10.01 17.89
N TYR A 23 5.86 -10.85 18.60
CA TYR A 23 6.88 -10.42 19.55
C TYR A 23 8.23 -10.94 19.11
N TYR A 24 9.19 -10.04 19.01
CA TYR A 24 10.57 -10.33 18.66
C TYR A 24 11.49 -9.92 19.79
N GLN A 25 12.39 -10.81 20.17
CA GLN A 25 13.42 -10.58 21.19
C GLN A 25 14.79 -10.92 20.60
N LEU A 26 15.76 -10.03 20.76
CA LEU A 26 17.14 -10.33 20.41
C LEU A 26 17.75 -11.26 21.46
N ILE A 27 18.32 -12.40 21.02
CA ILE A 27 18.73 -13.49 21.94
C ILE A 27 19.88 -13.07 22.84
N ASN A 28 20.81 -12.24 22.37
CA ASN A 28 22.05 -11.91 23.06
C ASN A 28 22.06 -10.54 23.76
N THR A 29 20.94 -9.81 23.76
CA THR A 29 20.91 -8.45 24.32
C THR A 29 19.61 -8.26 25.09
N ALA A 30 19.72 -8.26 26.43
CA ALA A 30 18.57 -7.98 27.29
C ALA A 30 18.04 -6.57 27.01
N GLY A 31 16.72 -6.46 26.82
CA GLY A 31 16.02 -5.18 26.58
C GLY A 31 15.79 -4.81 25.13
N ASN A 32 16.37 -5.48 24.16
CA ASN A 32 16.07 -5.24 22.75
C ASN A 32 14.88 -6.10 22.28
N ASN A 33 13.73 -5.50 22.26
CA ASN A 33 12.47 -6.14 21.85
C ASN A 33 11.74 -5.30 20.81
N MET A 34 10.84 -5.97 20.09
CA MET A 34 9.92 -5.35 19.14
C MET A 34 8.58 -6.08 19.22
N VAL A 35 7.51 -5.33 19.27
CA VAL A 35 6.15 -5.84 19.18
C VAL A 35 5.49 -5.25 17.94
N VAL A 36 4.87 -6.10 17.16
CA VAL A 36 4.10 -5.71 15.97
C VAL A 36 2.67 -6.15 16.15
N VAL A 37 1.73 -5.24 15.96
CA VAL A 37 0.29 -5.52 15.97
C VAL A 37 -0.34 -4.98 14.72
N GLY A 38 -1.18 -5.77 14.07
CA GLY A 38 -1.80 -5.32 12.84
C GLY A 38 -3.03 -6.09 12.43
N MET A 39 -3.67 -5.58 11.39
CA MET A 39 -4.84 -6.17 10.77
C MET A 39 -4.81 -6.00 9.25
N ASP A 40 -5.38 -6.97 8.54
CA ASP A 40 -5.66 -6.95 7.11
C ASP A 40 -7.07 -7.49 6.89
N ILE A 41 -7.97 -6.65 6.45
CA ILE A 41 -9.38 -6.98 6.21
C ILE A 41 -9.66 -6.77 4.74
N ARG A 42 -10.16 -7.79 4.06
CA ARG A 42 -10.52 -7.72 2.64
C ARG A 42 -11.96 -8.20 2.45
N ASN A 43 -12.72 -7.42 1.70
CA ASN A 43 -14.09 -7.71 1.35
C ASN A 43 -14.29 -7.63 -0.14
N TYR A 44 -14.87 -8.64 -0.73
CA TYR A 44 -15.11 -8.77 -2.16
C TYR A 44 -16.60 -8.95 -2.42
N GLN A 45 -17.20 -8.00 -3.07
CA GLN A 45 -18.62 -7.98 -3.38
C GLN A 45 -18.84 -8.16 -4.88
N LYS A 46 -19.58 -9.20 -5.23
CA LYS A 46 -20.04 -9.38 -6.61
C LYS A 46 -21.23 -8.46 -6.86
N LEU A 47 -21.04 -7.44 -7.70
CA LEU A 47 -22.09 -6.48 -8.02
C LEU A 47 -23.03 -7.01 -9.11
N HIS A 48 -22.47 -7.42 -10.24
CA HIS A 48 -23.24 -7.95 -11.35
C HIS A 48 -22.40 -8.89 -12.21
N ARG A 49 -22.92 -10.07 -12.56
CA ARG A 49 -22.18 -11.11 -13.29
C ARG A 49 -20.81 -11.38 -12.66
N ASN A 50 -19.72 -11.00 -13.34
CA ASN A 50 -18.35 -11.14 -12.86
C ASN A 50 -17.69 -9.80 -12.47
N LEU A 51 -18.47 -8.71 -12.38
CA LEU A 51 -18.01 -7.42 -11.88
C LEU A 51 -17.85 -7.50 -10.36
N ILE A 52 -16.67 -7.26 -9.86
CA ILE A 52 -16.32 -7.37 -8.43
C ILE A 52 -15.91 -6.00 -7.90
N TRP A 53 -16.47 -5.65 -6.77
CA TRP A 53 -16.00 -4.55 -5.94
C TRP A 53 -15.17 -5.12 -4.80
N ALA A 54 -13.88 -4.84 -4.81
CA ALA A 54 -12.90 -5.33 -3.85
C ALA A 54 -12.44 -4.18 -2.96
N ASN A 55 -12.50 -4.39 -1.64
CA ASN A 55 -12.04 -3.42 -0.65
C ASN A 55 -11.05 -4.08 0.29
N ARG A 56 -9.99 -3.36 0.65
CA ARG A 56 -9.01 -3.76 1.64
C ARG A 56 -8.82 -2.64 2.64
N PHE A 57 -8.77 -2.99 3.91
CA PHE A 57 -8.25 -2.15 4.97
C PHE A 57 -7.07 -2.87 5.62
N ALA A 58 -5.92 -2.23 5.62
CA ALA A 58 -4.72 -2.73 6.27
C ALA A 58 -4.18 -1.67 7.24
N ALA A 59 -3.81 -2.09 8.43
CA ALA A 59 -3.19 -1.23 9.43
C ALA A 59 -2.20 -2.04 10.26
N SER A 60 -1.08 -1.45 10.61
CA SER A 60 -0.12 -2.05 11.54
C SER A 60 0.64 -0.98 12.29
N THR A 61 1.09 -1.35 13.49
CA THR A 61 1.97 -0.54 14.31
C THR A 61 3.03 -1.41 14.95
N SER A 62 4.22 -0.86 15.11
CA SER A 62 5.32 -1.49 15.81
C SER A 62 5.82 -0.61 16.95
N PHE A 63 6.16 -1.21 18.08
CA PHE A 63 6.66 -0.54 19.26
C PHE A 63 7.65 -1.41 20.03
N GLY A 64 8.35 -0.81 20.96
CA GLY A 64 9.46 -1.44 21.71
C GLY A 64 10.74 -0.66 21.59
N SER A 65 11.86 -1.25 21.99
CA SER A 65 13.20 -0.66 21.84
C SER A 65 13.65 -0.60 20.37
N ASN A 66 13.19 -1.54 19.55
CA ASN A 66 13.32 -1.54 18.10
C ASN A 66 11.93 -1.53 17.46
N LYS A 67 11.85 -1.04 16.24
CA LYS A 67 10.59 -0.91 15.49
C LYS A 67 10.74 -1.39 14.06
N LEU A 68 9.62 -1.63 13.39
CA LEU A 68 9.57 -1.72 11.94
C LEU A 68 9.44 -0.32 11.36
N LEU A 69 10.15 -0.07 10.27
CA LEU A 69 9.95 1.10 9.44
C LEU A 69 9.08 0.71 8.25
N TYR A 70 7.86 1.22 8.23
CA TYR A 70 6.94 1.05 7.11
C TYR A 70 7.16 2.17 6.10
N TYR A 71 7.42 1.80 4.85
CA TYR A 71 7.37 2.71 3.72
C TYR A 71 6.03 2.59 3.02
N MET A 72 5.45 3.72 2.69
CA MET A 72 4.21 3.81 1.91
C MET A 72 4.51 4.39 0.53
N GLY A 73 3.78 3.92 -0.48
CA GLY A 73 3.92 4.34 -1.87
C GLY A 73 4.26 3.19 -2.79
N GLY A 74 3.80 3.26 -4.04
CA GLY A 74 4.02 2.21 -5.03
C GLY A 74 3.07 1.02 -4.90
N VAL A 75 3.46 -0.09 -5.49
CA VAL A 75 2.73 -1.36 -5.51
C VAL A 75 3.65 -2.52 -5.18
N ASP A 76 3.07 -3.61 -4.69
CA ASP A 76 3.80 -4.87 -4.48
C ASP A 76 4.31 -5.42 -5.81
N ASN A 77 5.52 -5.99 -5.79
CA ASN A 77 6.19 -6.56 -6.97
C ASN A 77 6.31 -5.58 -8.16
N TRP A 78 6.47 -4.31 -7.86
CA TRP A 78 6.76 -3.29 -8.87
C TRP A 78 8.12 -3.56 -9.52
N LEU A 79 8.16 -3.76 -10.85
CA LEU A 79 9.39 -4.16 -11.55
C LEU A 79 10.43 -3.05 -11.66
N PHE A 80 10.00 -1.79 -11.71
CA PHE A 80 10.88 -0.63 -11.85
C PHE A 80 10.56 0.42 -10.78
N PRO A 81 10.78 0.11 -9.48
CA PRO A 81 10.41 1.00 -8.40
C PRO A 81 11.25 2.28 -8.42
N THR A 82 10.59 3.40 -8.20
CA THR A 82 11.19 4.69 -7.91
C THR A 82 11.01 5.04 -6.44
N TYR A 83 11.96 5.77 -5.86
CA TYR A 83 11.98 6.09 -4.44
C TYR A 83 12.03 7.60 -4.22
N ASN A 84 11.20 8.10 -3.30
CA ASN A 84 11.18 9.49 -2.89
C ASN A 84 12.16 9.71 -1.74
N TYR A 85 13.20 10.49 -1.97
CA TYR A 85 14.23 10.84 -1.00
C TYR A 85 13.92 12.12 -0.20
N ASP A 86 12.86 12.84 -0.54
CA ASP A 86 12.52 14.13 0.10
C ASP A 86 11.88 13.94 1.48
N ILE A 87 11.28 12.76 1.74
CA ILE A 87 10.64 12.46 3.02
C ILE A 87 11.66 11.84 3.97
N PRO A 88 12.02 12.52 5.07
CA PRO A 88 13.02 12.02 6.00
C PRO A 88 12.49 10.85 6.83
N VAL A 89 13.40 9.98 7.23
CA VAL A 89 13.15 8.93 8.23
C VAL A 89 13.53 9.45 9.61
N ALA A 90 12.75 9.10 10.64
CA ALA A 90 13.07 9.46 12.02
C ALA A 90 14.42 8.87 12.45
N THR A 91 15.38 9.72 12.76
CA THR A 91 16.74 9.32 13.18
C THR A 91 16.87 9.11 14.68
N ASP A 92 15.89 9.53 15.46
CA ASP A 92 15.78 9.35 16.89
C ASP A 92 15.18 8.00 17.32
N GLN A 93 14.81 7.17 16.34
CA GLN A 93 14.22 5.84 16.53
C GLN A 93 15.17 4.73 16.07
N ASN A 94 15.10 3.59 16.75
CA ASN A 94 15.81 2.38 16.34
C ASN A 94 14.89 1.51 15.49
N TYR A 95 15.30 1.25 14.25
CA TYR A 95 14.58 0.37 13.33
C TYR A 95 15.36 -0.93 13.13
N ALA A 96 14.69 -2.07 13.33
CA ALA A 96 15.26 -3.39 13.09
C ALA A 96 15.17 -3.79 11.62
N PHE A 97 14.01 -3.50 11.00
CA PHE A 97 13.71 -3.88 9.62
C PHE A 97 12.92 -2.77 8.93
N GLN A 98 12.98 -2.79 7.60
CA GLN A 98 12.19 -1.95 6.71
C GLN A 98 11.23 -2.82 5.91
N THR A 99 10.01 -2.36 5.70
CA THR A 99 9.02 -3.08 4.91
C THR A 99 8.10 -2.12 4.16
N LEU A 100 7.64 -2.54 3.00
CA LEU A 100 6.55 -1.83 2.33
C LEU A 100 5.25 -2.06 3.14
N SER A 101 4.47 -1.01 3.36
CA SER A 101 3.22 -1.11 4.12
C SER A 101 2.19 -1.95 3.37
N THR A 102 1.75 -1.44 2.25
CA THR A 102 0.85 -2.06 1.27
C THR A 102 0.72 -1.12 0.08
N ASN A 103 -0.01 -1.52 -0.96
CA ASN A 103 -0.17 -0.71 -2.16
C ASN A 103 -0.78 0.66 -1.83
N MET A 104 -0.10 1.71 -2.29
CA MET A 104 -0.57 3.09 -2.26
C MET A 104 -0.17 3.72 -3.59
N ARG A 105 -1.08 3.64 -4.55
CA ARG A 105 -0.83 4.02 -5.94
C ARG A 105 -0.94 5.53 -6.15
N GLY A 106 -0.23 6.04 -7.15
CA GLY A 106 -0.13 7.47 -7.46
C GLY A 106 1.14 8.13 -6.95
N PHE A 107 2.03 7.36 -6.29
CA PHE A 107 3.25 7.87 -5.69
C PHE A 107 4.43 6.92 -5.86
N ASP A 108 5.63 7.47 -5.85
CA ASP A 108 6.86 6.71 -5.65
C ASP A 108 6.90 6.11 -4.24
N GLN A 109 7.76 5.14 -4.01
CA GLN A 109 7.99 4.59 -2.67
C GLN A 109 8.46 5.68 -1.72
N ASN A 110 8.10 5.58 -0.43
CA ASN A 110 8.42 6.55 0.61
C ASN A 110 7.71 7.91 0.47
N ILE A 111 6.44 7.92 0.05
CA ILE A 111 5.64 9.15 0.15
C ILE A 111 5.27 9.48 1.59
N ARG A 112 5.17 8.47 2.45
CA ARG A 112 5.05 8.55 3.90
C ARG A 112 5.80 7.37 4.51
N ASN A 113 6.34 7.58 5.71
CA ASN A 113 7.01 6.50 6.44
C ASN A 113 6.80 6.64 7.95
N GLY A 114 7.09 5.56 8.66
CA GLY A 114 7.02 5.54 10.12
C GLY A 114 6.86 4.13 10.69
N ASN A 115 6.67 4.05 11.99
CA ASN A 115 6.46 2.79 12.69
C ASN A 115 5.00 2.33 12.71
N SER A 116 4.11 3.12 12.14
CA SER A 116 2.68 2.84 12.05
C SER A 116 2.15 3.23 10.69
N PHE A 117 1.15 2.51 10.20
CA PHE A 117 0.44 2.87 8.97
C PHE A 117 -1.01 2.42 8.99
N PHE A 118 -1.84 3.04 8.18
CA PHE A 118 -3.09 2.47 7.69
C PHE A 118 -3.29 2.78 6.21
N VAL A 119 -3.95 1.89 5.49
CA VAL A 119 -4.34 2.06 4.10
C VAL A 119 -5.71 1.46 3.85
N LEU A 120 -6.52 2.18 3.11
CA LEU A 120 -7.77 1.73 2.53
C LEU A 120 -7.62 1.68 1.02
N ASN A 121 -7.78 0.50 0.42
CA ASN A 121 -7.81 0.33 -1.02
C ASN A 121 -9.23 -0.07 -1.46
N SER A 122 -9.70 0.49 -2.56
CA SER A 122 -10.98 0.13 -3.17
C SER A 122 -10.79 -0.06 -4.67
N GLU A 123 -11.22 -1.19 -5.19
CA GLU A 123 -11.06 -1.53 -6.61
C GLU A 123 -12.36 -2.05 -7.22
N MET A 124 -12.66 -1.56 -8.39
CA MET A 124 -13.68 -2.12 -9.27
C MET A 124 -12.99 -2.99 -10.33
N ARG A 125 -13.18 -4.31 -10.28
CA ARG A 125 -12.54 -5.31 -11.16
C ARG A 125 -13.52 -5.79 -12.20
N TRP A 126 -13.24 -5.46 -13.46
CA TRP A 126 -14.11 -5.77 -14.58
C TRP A 126 -13.44 -6.75 -15.56
N PRO A 127 -13.77 -8.03 -15.53
CA PRO A 127 -13.28 -9.03 -16.50
C PRO A 127 -14.03 -8.86 -17.83
N VAL A 128 -13.57 -7.93 -18.66
CA VAL A 128 -14.30 -7.39 -19.83
C VAL A 128 -14.87 -8.47 -20.73
N PHE A 129 -14.04 -9.38 -21.17
CA PHE A 129 -14.47 -10.41 -22.14
C PHE A 129 -15.39 -11.46 -21.51
N ARG A 130 -15.12 -11.88 -20.28
CA ARG A 130 -15.99 -12.80 -19.54
C ARG A 130 -17.34 -12.15 -19.17
N TYR A 131 -17.36 -10.85 -19.04
CA TYR A 131 -18.57 -10.11 -18.75
C TYR A 131 -19.48 -9.95 -20.00
N LEU A 132 -18.85 -9.71 -21.17
CA LEU A 132 -19.57 -9.44 -22.41
C LEU A 132 -19.99 -10.73 -23.13
N PHE A 133 -19.16 -11.77 -23.08
CA PHE A 133 -19.39 -13.01 -23.82
C PHE A 133 -19.79 -14.17 -22.90
N ASN A 134 -20.92 -14.79 -23.18
CA ASN A 134 -21.38 -15.99 -22.46
C ASN A 134 -20.78 -17.31 -23.01
N ARG A 135 -19.78 -17.23 -23.87
CA ARG A 135 -19.13 -18.41 -24.50
C ARG A 135 -17.78 -18.68 -23.81
N PRO A 136 -17.36 -19.95 -23.72
CA PRO A 136 -16.04 -20.28 -23.23
C PRO A 136 -14.95 -19.68 -24.13
N ILE A 137 -14.04 -18.92 -23.54
CA ILE A 137 -12.93 -18.25 -24.21
C ILE A 137 -11.71 -19.14 -24.09
N ARG A 138 -11.14 -19.59 -25.22
CA ARG A 138 -9.99 -20.52 -25.24
C ARG A 138 -8.65 -19.83 -24.92
N SER A 139 -8.51 -18.56 -25.24
CA SER A 139 -7.28 -17.80 -24.95
C SER A 139 -7.20 -17.46 -23.49
N ASP A 140 -6.13 -17.89 -22.80
CA ASP A 140 -5.88 -17.58 -21.40
C ASP A 140 -5.70 -16.08 -21.16
N PHE A 141 -5.03 -15.40 -22.08
CA PHE A 141 -4.88 -13.94 -22.06
C PHE A 141 -6.25 -13.23 -22.08
N ILE A 142 -7.10 -13.51 -23.06
CA ILE A 142 -8.40 -12.86 -23.23
C ILE A 142 -9.35 -13.23 -22.09
N ASN A 143 -9.36 -14.50 -21.69
CA ASN A 143 -10.22 -15.00 -20.61
C ASN A 143 -9.93 -14.31 -19.26
N ASN A 144 -8.67 -13.97 -19.01
CA ASN A 144 -8.23 -13.36 -17.75
C ASN A 144 -7.99 -11.85 -17.85
N PHE A 145 -8.28 -11.23 -19.00
CA PHE A 145 -8.12 -9.79 -19.17
C PHE A 145 -9.14 -9.03 -18.34
N GLN A 146 -8.67 -8.13 -17.50
CA GLN A 146 -9.47 -7.32 -16.60
C GLN A 146 -9.07 -5.85 -16.72
N LEU A 147 -10.06 -4.97 -16.71
CA LEU A 147 -9.86 -3.57 -16.41
C LEU A 147 -10.18 -3.32 -14.94
N VAL A 148 -9.41 -2.44 -14.34
CA VAL A 148 -9.54 -2.08 -12.92
C VAL A 148 -9.60 -0.57 -12.82
N ALA A 149 -10.56 -0.05 -12.06
CA ALA A 149 -10.54 1.32 -11.57
C ALA A 149 -10.37 1.28 -10.06
N PHE A 150 -9.58 2.18 -9.50
CA PHE A 150 -9.25 2.12 -8.08
C PHE A 150 -9.11 3.49 -7.41
N GLY A 151 -9.26 3.47 -6.09
CA GLY A 151 -8.93 4.57 -5.21
C GLY A 151 -8.28 4.04 -3.93
N ASP A 152 -7.21 4.69 -3.51
CA ASP A 152 -6.41 4.35 -2.34
C ASP A 152 -6.34 5.58 -1.41
N VAL A 153 -6.43 5.36 -0.10
CA VAL A 153 -6.26 6.41 0.92
C VAL A 153 -5.44 5.84 2.06
N GLY A 154 -4.44 6.58 2.52
CA GLY A 154 -3.63 6.08 3.63
C GLY A 154 -2.62 7.07 4.16
N THR A 155 -1.91 6.65 5.18
CA THR A 155 -0.78 7.35 5.78
C THR A 155 0.13 6.39 6.53
N ALA A 156 1.40 6.76 6.68
CA ALA A 156 2.33 6.16 7.62
C ALA A 156 2.98 7.27 8.45
N TRP A 157 3.22 7.00 9.74
CA TRP A 157 3.70 8.02 10.66
C TRP A 157 4.58 7.44 11.76
N THR A 158 5.33 8.34 12.39
CA THR A 158 6.08 8.07 13.62
C THR A 158 5.38 8.78 14.78
N GLY A 159 5.25 8.09 15.92
CA GLY A 159 4.62 8.67 17.11
C GLY A 159 3.21 8.14 17.35
N SER A 160 2.43 8.87 18.17
CA SER A 160 1.12 8.44 18.66
C SER A 160 -0.01 8.60 17.64
N SER A 161 0.14 9.52 16.69
CA SER A 161 -0.86 9.78 15.64
C SER A 161 -0.21 10.39 14.40
N PRO A 162 -0.87 10.32 13.24
CA PRO A 162 -0.39 10.98 12.02
C PRO A 162 -0.15 12.49 12.17
N TRP A 163 -0.93 13.15 13.03
CA TRP A 163 -0.85 14.60 13.29
C TRP A 163 -0.01 14.97 14.51
N ALA A 164 0.71 14.02 15.10
CA ALA A 164 1.57 14.32 16.24
C ALA A 164 2.74 15.22 15.83
N SER A 165 3.08 16.18 16.67
CA SER A 165 4.18 17.13 16.40
C SER A 165 5.56 16.49 16.24
N ASN A 166 5.73 15.26 16.73
CA ASN A 166 6.94 14.46 16.57
C ASN A 166 6.94 13.57 15.32
N ASN A 167 5.92 13.68 14.47
CA ASN A 167 5.92 13.01 13.18
C ASN A 167 6.98 13.67 12.27
N GLN A 168 7.90 12.86 11.75
CA GLN A 168 9.02 13.35 10.92
C GLN A 168 8.56 14.04 9.63
N LEU A 169 7.34 13.78 9.18
CA LEU A 169 6.75 14.48 8.05
C LEU A 169 6.75 16.01 8.24
N PHE A 170 6.58 16.47 9.49
CA PHE A 170 6.49 17.90 9.82
C PHE A 170 7.82 18.54 10.18
N ILE A 171 8.91 17.77 10.23
CA ILE A 171 10.20 18.25 10.72
C ILE A 171 11.23 18.15 9.60
N ARG A 172 11.84 19.28 9.24
CA ARG A 172 12.98 19.33 8.33
C ARG A 172 14.16 20.02 9.01
N TYR A 173 15.30 19.34 9.02
CA TYR A 173 16.54 19.91 9.50
C TYR A 173 17.34 20.45 8.32
N ILE A 174 17.73 21.71 8.40
CA ILE A 174 18.61 22.36 7.42
C ILE A 174 19.92 22.68 8.14
N GLU A 175 20.96 21.98 7.75
CA GLU A 175 22.31 22.18 8.27
C GLU A 175 23.11 23.04 7.27
N SER A 176 23.47 24.25 7.68
CA SER A 176 24.38 25.13 6.96
C SER A 176 25.35 25.71 7.98
N ASN A 177 26.58 25.21 8.00
CA ASN A 177 27.60 25.63 9.01
C ASN A 177 27.80 27.17 8.96
N PRO A 178 27.62 27.91 10.08
CA PRO A 178 27.42 27.45 11.46
C PRO A 178 25.96 27.33 11.92
N LEU A 179 24.99 27.37 11.03
CA LEU A 179 23.56 27.43 11.36
C LEU A 179 22.93 26.02 11.29
N PHE A 180 22.17 25.69 12.34
CA PHE A 180 21.30 24.53 12.39
C PHE A 180 19.86 25.06 12.54
N VAL A 181 19.02 24.83 11.52
CA VAL A 181 17.65 25.33 11.50
C VAL A 181 16.69 24.15 11.48
N LYS A 182 15.82 24.04 12.47
CA LYS A 182 14.66 23.16 12.46
C LYS A 182 13.49 23.89 11.82
N VAL A 183 13.01 23.40 10.70
CA VAL A 183 11.83 23.93 10.02
C VAL A 183 10.66 23.01 10.30
N GLU A 184 9.59 23.57 10.84
CA GLU A 184 8.33 22.85 11.00
C GLU A 184 7.44 23.15 9.79
N MET A 185 7.08 22.09 9.07
CA MET A 185 6.22 22.15 7.90
C MET A 185 4.80 21.75 8.28
N GLN A 186 3.84 22.43 7.68
CA GLN A 186 2.43 22.05 7.81
C GLN A 186 2.01 21.33 6.54
N MET A 187 1.78 20.03 6.64
CA MET A 187 1.36 19.16 5.55
C MET A 187 0.20 18.28 6.01
N ASP A 188 -0.63 17.81 5.09
CA ASP A 188 -1.59 16.77 5.40
C ASP A 188 -0.86 15.42 5.47
N PRO A 189 -0.91 14.70 6.58
CA PRO A 189 -0.30 13.37 6.67
C PRO A 189 -1.00 12.33 5.79
N ILE A 190 -2.29 12.52 5.48
CA ILE A 190 -3.06 11.62 4.63
C ILE A 190 -2.74 11.89 3.17
N VAL A 191 -2.57 10.82 2.41
CA VAL A 191 -2.42 10.87 0.96
C VAL A 191 -3.49 10.00 0.31
N GLU A 192 -3.89 10.40 -0.88
CA GLU A 192 -4.91 9.74 -1.67
C GLU A 192 -4.35 9.40 -3.05
N GLY A 193 -4.83 8.31 -3.64
CA GLY A 193 -4.46 7.92 -4.99
C GLY A 193 -5.66 7.38 -5.74
N PHE A 194 -5.73 7.62 -7.03
CA PHE A 194 -6.77 7.08 -7.88
C PHE A 194 -6.21 6.77 -9.27
N GLY A 195 -6.88 5.88 -9.96
CA GLY A 195 -6.41 5.53 -11.29
C GLY A 195 -7.17 4.37 -11.91
N PHE A 196 -6.58 3.87 -12.96
CA PHE A 196 -7.08 2.69 -13.66
C PHE A 196 -5.93 1.83 -14.14
N GLY A 197 -6.21 0.56 -14.36
CA GLY A 197 -5.22 -0.39 -14.82
C GLY A 197 -5.82 -1.54 -15.60
N ALA A 198 -4.93 -2.35 -16.14
CA ALA A 198 -5.26 -3.59 -16.81
C ALA A 198 -4.46 -4.73 -16.21
N ARG A 199 -5.12 -5.87 -16.06
CA ARG A 199 -4.51 -7.10 -15.53
C ARG A 199 -4.84 -8.26 -16.45
N THR A 200 -3.86 -9.16 -16.62
CA THR A 200 -4.06 -10.37 -17.42
C THR A 200 -3.10 -11.46 -17.01
N ARG A 201 -3.26 -12.62 -17.62
CA ARG A 201 -2.30 -13.73 -17.53
C ARG A 201 -1.65 -13.96 -18.88
N LEU A 202 -0.31 -13.95 -18.90
CA LEU A 202 0.48 -14.17 -20.09
C LEU A 202 1.64 -15.12 -19.77
N PHE A 203 1.80 -16.21 -20.52
CA PHE A 203 2.84 -17.23 -20.31
C PHE A 203 2.90 -17.80 -18.87
N GLY A 204 1.77 -17.87 -18.19
CA GLY A 204 1.70 -18.32 -16.81
C GLY A 204 1.94 -17.24 -15.75
N TYR A 205 2.43 -16.07 -16.12
CA TYR A 205 2.66 -14.94 -15.23
C TYR A 205 1.45 -14.03 -15.17
N PHE A 206 1.24 -13.42 -14.00
CA PHE A 206 0.22 -12.41 -13.81
C PHE A 206 0.85 -11.04 -14.00
N LEU A 207 0.33 -10.31 -14.97
CA LEU A 207 0.82 -8.99 -15.34
C LEU A 207 -0.22 -7.94 -14.94
N GLY A 208 0.24 -6.91 -14.25
CA GLY A 208 -0.52 -5.72 -13.92
C GLY A 208 0.13 -4.48 -14.50
N GLY A 209 -0.65 -3.62 -15.14
CA GLY A 209 -0.24 -2.29 -15.55
C GLY A 209 -1.24 -1.28 -15.01
N ASP A 210 -0.81 -0.40 -14.11
CA ASP A 210 -1.65 0.61 -13.49
C ASP A 210 -1.12 2.01 -13.80
N LEU A 211 -2.02 2.94 -14.16
CA LEU A 211 -1.74 4.36 -14.26
C LEU A 211 -2.49 5.09 -13.15
N ALA A 212 -1.77 5.78 -12.28
CA ALA A 212 -2.34 6.38 -11.08
C ALA A 212 -1.87 7.81 -10.87
N TRP A 213 -2.77 8.61 -10.32
CA TRP A 213 -2.53 9.98 -9.87
C TRP A 213 -2.60 10.03 -8.35
N GLY A 214 -1.58 10.56 -7.73
CA GLY A 214 -1.58 10.86 -6.30
C GLY A 214 -2.16 12.24 -6.00
N VAL A 215 -2.78 12.37 -4.84
CA VAL A 215 -3.24 13.65 -4.29
C VAL A 215 -2.54 13.85 -2.95
N GLU A 216 -1.81 14.95 -2.83
CA GLU A 216 -1.09 15.36 -1.63
C GLU A 216 -1.34 16.85 -1.38
N ASP A 217 -1.72 17.20 -0.16
CA ASP A 217 -2.12 18.58 0.21
C ASP A 217 -3.16 19.19 -0.75
N GLY A 218 -4.15 18.38 -1.17
CA GLY A 218 -5.19 18.78 -2.11
C GLY A 218 -4.72 19.01 -3.55
N ARG A 219 -3.47 18.65 -3.88
CA ARG A 219 -2.91 18.82 -5.23
C ARG A 219 -2.70 17.48 -5.90
N ILE A 220 -3.20 17.36 -7.13
CA ILE A 220 -2.98 16.19 -7.97
C ILE A 220 -1.54 16.22 -8.49
N LYS A 221 -0.81 15.13 -8.26
CA LYS A 221 0.57 14.92 -8.74
C LYS A 221 0.59 14.42 -10.19
N LYS A 222 1.78 14.38 -10.77
CA LYS A 222 1.99 13.74 -12.08
C LYS A 222 1.65 12.25 -11.97
N PRO A 223 1.08 11.66 -13.03
CA PRO A 223 0.75 10.24 -13.00
C PRO A 223 2.00 9.38 -12.93
N VAL A 224 1.89 8.27 -12.19
CA VAL A 224 2.90 7.24 -12.10
C VAL A 224 2.37 5.99 -12.78
N PHE A 225 3.21 5.36 -13.59
CA PHE A 225 2.90 4.09 -14.23
C PHE A 225 3.58 2.95 -13.47
N TYR A 226 2.80 1.96 -13.10
CA TYR A 226 3.25 0.75 -12.42
C TYR A 226 3.16 -0.44 -13.35
N PHE A 227 4.25 -1.18 -13.46
CA PHE A 227 4.23 -2.49 -14.08
C PHE A 227 4.62 -3.52 -13.02
N SER A 228 3.72 -4.44 -12.72
CA SER A 228 3.84 -5.37 -11.60
C SER A 228 3.51 -6.80 -11.99
N LEU A 229 4.08 -7.73 -11.21
CA LEU A 229 3.77 -9.16 -11.27
C LEU A 229 2.90 -9.53 -10.07
N SER A 230 1.72 -8.95 -9.97
CA SER A 230 0.83 -9.11 -8.83
C SER A 230 -0.62 -9.30 -9.24
N LEU A 231 -1.39 -10.02 -8.42
CA LEU A 231 -2.81 -10.30 -8.64
C LEU A 231 -3.73 -9.47 -7.77
N ASP A 232 -3.48 -9.45 -6.48
CA ASP A 232 -4.34 -8.84 -5.48
C ASP A 232 -3.58 -7.68 -4.81
N PHE A 233 -4.30 -6.81 -4.10
CA PHE A 233 -3.64 -5.75 -3.34
C PHE A 233 -3.10 -6.20 -2.01
#